data_e2dd9e65735e4f40fbe952248bf07fad
#
_entry.id   e2dd9e65735e4f40fbe952248bf07fad
#
_cell.length_a   1.000
_cell.length_b   1.000
_cell.length_c   1.000
_cell.angle_alpha   90.00
_cell.angle_beta   90.00
_cell.angle_gamma   90.00
#
_symmetry.space_group_name_H-M   'P 1'
#
loop_
_entity.id
_entity.type
_entity.pdbx_description
1 polymer ?
#
loop_
_entity_poly.entity_id
_entity_poly.type
_entity_poly.pdbx_seq_one_letter_code
_entity_poly.pdbx_strand_id
1 'polypeptide(L)'
;MLLWLGWAAPMQAAQACAPIDTAQVGQLFDQWNRALASGDPDQVVALYSNDALLLPTLSDEPRTTPAGIRDYFTGFLAGEPQGQINSRTIQVSCNEAMSAGTYSFRFADGHQVKARYTFVYVFSDGRWQIQHHHSSLVPNA
;
A
#
# COMPACT_ATOMS: atom_id res chain seq x y z
N MET A 1 49.81 -32.00 23.01
CA MET A 1 49.65 -31.18 21.81
C MET A 1 48.15 -31.19 21.49
N LEU A 2 47.39 -30.16 21.98
CA LEU A 2 45.96 -30.06 21.77
C LEU A 2 45.70 -29.23 20.51
N LEU A 3 45.09 -29.86 19.48
CA LEU A 3 44.63 -29.21 18.28
C LEU A 3 43.31 -28.49 18.56
N TRP A 4 43.31 -27.17 18.52
CA TRP A 4 42.09 -26.33 18.50
C TRP A 4 41.50 -26.37 17.13
N LEU A 5 40.40 -27.10 16.94
CA LEU A 5 39.55 -26.99 15.74
C LEU A 5 38.66 -25.76 15.92
N GLY A 6 39.07 -24.66 15.30
CA GLY A 6 38.23 -23.46 15.22
C GLY A 6 37.04 -23.70 14.31
N TRP A 7 35.85 -23.71 14.89
CA TRP A 7 34.60 -23.67 14.14
C TRP A 7 34.43 -22.26 13.57
N ALA A 8 34.65 -22.12 12.27
CA ALA A 8 34.25 -20.92 11.55
C ALA A 8 32.71 -20.99 11.40
N ALA A 9 31.99 -20.11 12.10
CA ALA A 9 30.57 -19.93 11.87
C ALA A 9 30.37 -19.41 10.44
N PRO A 10 29.39 -19.94 9.68
CA PRO A 10 29.11 -19.42 8.34
C PRO A 10 28.65 -17.96 8.49
N MET A 11 29.36 -17.05 7.82
CA MET A 11 28.92 -15.67 7.66
C MET A 11 27.62 -15.73 6.82
N GLN A 12 26.48 -15.45 7.46
CA GLN A 12 25.24 -15.25 6.73
C GLN A 12 25.42 -14.03 5.85
N ALA A 13 25.28 -14.23 4.51
CA ALA A 13 25.26 -13.14 3.57
C ALA A 13 24.15 -12.16 3.97
N ALA A 14 24.45 -10.86 4.07
CA ALA A 14 23.46 -9.82 4.30
C ALA A 14 22.39 -9.91 3.21
N GLN A 15 21.12 -9.98 3.61
CA GLN A 15 20.00 -10.05 2.67
C GLN A 15 19.96 -8.75 1.85
N ALA A 16 20.06 -8.86 0.52
CA ALA A 16 20.00 -7.70 -0.36
C ALA A 16 18.60 -7.06 -0.31
N CYS A 17 18.57 -5.73 -0.26
CA CYS A 17 17.32 -4.98 -0.36
C CYS A 17 16.82 -5.00 -1.81
N ALA A 18 15.52 -5.19 -2.02
CA ALA A 18 14.90 -5.01 -3.32
C ALA A 18 15.08 -3.55 -3.79
N PRO A 19 15.58 -3.31 -5.00
CA PRO A 19 15.79 -1.95 -5.48
C PRO A 19 14.44 -1.27 -5.73
N ILE A 20 14.30 -0.04 -5.24
CA ILE A 20 13.18 0.84 -5.54
C ILE A 20 13.62 2.29 -5.29
N ASP A 21 13.22 3.20 -6.15
CA ASP A 21 13.41 4.63 -5.95
C ASP A 21 12.07 5.34 -5.66
N THR A 22 12.12 6.63 -5.36
CA THR A 22 10.92 7.40 -5.02
C THR A 22 9.94 7.53 -6.18
N ALA A 23 10.42 7.58 -7.42
CA ALA A 23 9.56 7.60 -8.60
C ALA A 23 8.81 6.29 -8.77
N GLN A 24 9.49 5.16 -8.54
CA GLN A 24 8.88 3.84 -8.59
C GLN A 24 7.86 3.62 -7.47
N VAL A 25 8.12 4.14 -6.27
CA VAL A 25 7.10 4.13 -5.19
C VAL A 25 5.86 4.93 -5.62
N GLY A 26 6.05 6.08 -6.27
CA GLY A 26 4.95 6.85 -6.84
C GLY A 26 4.11 6.05 -7.84
N GLN A 27 4.74 5.23 -8.66
CA GLN A 27 4.07 4.36 -9.63
C GLN A 27 3.21 3.27 -8.98
N LEU A 28 3.51 2.86 -7.74
CA LEU A 28 2.66 1.92 -7.01
C LEU A 28 1.28 2.52 -6.73
N PHE A 29 1.19 3.81 -6.45
CA PHE A 29 -0.10 4.50 -6.36
C PHE A 29 -0.83 4.51 -7.70
N ASP A 30 -0.12 4.81 -8.80
CA ASP A 30 -0.72 4.82 -10.14
C ASP A 30 -1.28 3.44 -10.51
N GLN A 31 -0.59 2.37 -10.12
CA GLN A 31 -1.07 1.00 -10.29
C GLN A 31 -2.37 0.76 -9.49
N TRP A 32 -2.40 1.18 -8.24
CA TRP A 32 -3.59 1.08 -7.39
C TRP A 32 -4.76 1.89 -7.98
N ASN A 33 -4.51 3.11 -8.44
CA ASN A 33 -5.53 3.96 -9.05
C ASN A 33 -6.08 3.36 -10.36
N ARG A 34 -5.23 2.72 -11.17
CA ARG A 34 -5.70 1.96 -12.35
C ARG A 34 -6.57 0.77 -11.95
N ALA A 35 -6.25 0.09 -10.85
CA ALA A 35 -7.09 -0.98 -10.34
C ALA A 35 -8.46 -0.46 -9.88
N LEU A 36 -8.54 0.73 -9.27
CA LEU A 36 -9.83 1.38 -8.98
C LEU A 36 -10.63 1.61 -10.27
N ALA A 37 -9.98 2.11 -11.31
CA ALA A 37 -10.63 2.41 -12.59
C ALA A 37 -11.16 1.15 -13.30
N SER A 38 -10.66 -0.03 -12.98
CA SER A 38 -11.16 -1.30 -13.53
C SER A 38 -12.58 -1.64 -13.06
N GLY A 39 -13.02 -1.08 -11.92
CA GLY A 39 -14.29 -1.42 -11.29
C GLY A 39 -14.32 -2.82 -10.68
N ASP A 40 -13.22 -3.55 -10.71
CA ASP A 40 -13.09 -4.92 -10.20
C ASP A 40 -12.39 -4.92 -8.84
N PRO A 41 -13.08 -5.21 -7.72
CA PRO A 41 -12.47 -5.21 -6.40
C PRO A 41 -11.37 -6.26 -6.25
N ASP A 42 -11.39 -7.36 -7.02
CA ASP A 42 -10.34 -8.37 -6.97
C ASP A 42 -9.00 -7.83 -7.50
N GLN A 43 -9.02 -6.95 -8.50
CA GLN A 43 -7.81 -6.29 -8.98
C GLN A 43 -7.20 -5.34 -7.93
N VAL A 44 -8.03 -4.69 -7.13
CA VAL A 44 -7.56 -3.84 -6.03
C VAL A 44 -6.97 -4.69 -4.91
N VAL A 45 -7.70 -5.71 -4.47
CA VAL A 45 -7.26 -6.62 -3.38
C VAL A 45 -5.94 -7.31 -3.72
N ALA A 46 -5.72 -7.66 -4.98
CA ALA A 46 -4.47 -8.30 -5.44
C ALA A 46 -3.22 -7.46 -5.16
N LEU A 47 -3.34 -6.16 -4.92
CA LEU A 47 -2.23 -5.26 -4.60
C LEU A 47 -1.89 -5.23 -3.10
N TYR A 48 -2.74 -5.79 -2.26
CA TYR A 48 -2.57 -5.86 -0.81
C TYR A 48 -1.92 -7.19 -0.41
N SER A 49 -1.06 -7.15 0.62
CA SER A 49 -0.57 -8.38 1.22
C SER A 49 -1.70 -9.13 1.94
N ASN A 50 -1.54 -10.45 2.14
CA ASN A 50 -2.59 -11.26 2.77
C ASN A 50 -2.89 -10.86 4.22
N ASP A 51 -1.93 -10.25 4.90
CA ASP A 51 -2.02 -9.75 6.27
C ASP A 51 -2.17 -8.22 6.34
N ALA A 52 -2.54 -7.57 5.24
CA ALA A 52 -2.66 -6.13 5.18
C ALA A 52 -3.73 -5.58 6.13
N LEU A 53 -3.45 -4.39 6.64
CA LEU A 53 -4.42 -3.59 7.40
C LEU A 53 -4.87 -2.40 6.54
N LEU A 54 -6.17 -2.34 6.28
CA LEU A 54 -6.83 -1.19 5.68
C LEU A 54 -7.68 -0.47 6.72
N LEU A 55 -7.40 0.81 6.94
CA LEU A 55 -8.27 1.75 7.66
C LEU A 55 -8.92 2.66 6.61
N PRO A 56 -10.14 2.34 6.16
CA PRO A 56 -10.71 2.96 4.96
C PRO A 56 -11.30 4.34 5.23
N THR A 57 -11.36 5.18 4.19
CA THR A 57 -11.85 6.56 4.27
C THR A 57 -13.32 6.66 4.65
N LEU A 58 -14.16 5.79 4.08
CA LEU A 58 -15.62 5.90 4.13
C LEU A 58 -16.26 4.76 4.96
N SER A 59 -15.49 4.16 5.85
CA SER A 59 -15.97 3.15 6.79
C SER A 59 -15.20 3.28 8.10
N ASP A 60 -15.87 3.09 9.21
CA ASP A 60 -15.28 3.10 10.54
C ASP A 60 -14.70 1.73 10.95
N GLU A 61 -14.94 0.69 10.15
CA GLU A 61 -14.42 -0.66 10.42
C GLU A 61 -13.04 -0.89 9.81
N PRO A 62 -12.03 -1.22 10.63
CA PRO A 62 -10.76 -1.74 10.11
C PRO A 62 -10.98 -3.03 9.31
N ARG A 63 -10.26 -3.15 8.18
CA ARG A 63 -10.28 -4.35 7.33
C ARG A 63 -8.94 -5.06 7.45
N THR A 64 -8.96 -6.27 8.00
CA THR A 64 -7.75 -7.03 8.36
C THR A 64 -7.60 -8.33 7.58
N THR A 65 -8.48 -8.59 6.65
CA THR A 65 -8.48 -9.78 5.80
C THR A 65 -8.68 -9.43 4.34
N PRO A 66 -8.21 -10.23 3.39
CA PRO A 66 -8.50 -10.03 1.97
C PRO A 66 -10.00 -9.92 1.67
N ALA A 67 -10.82 -10.75 2.30
CA ALA A 67 -12.28 -10.70 2.15
C ALA A 67 -12.88 -9.39 2.66
N GLY A 68 -12.39 -8.88 3.79
CA GLY A 68 -12.82 -7.60 4.35
C GLY A 68 -12.42 -6.41 3.49
N ILE A 69 -11.21 -6.43 2.92
CA ILE A 69 -10.73 -5.41 1.98
C ILE A 69 -11.57 -5.46 0.70
N ARG A 70 -11.85 -6.64 0.17
CA ARG A 70 -12.70 -6.82 -0.99
C ARG A 70 -14.11 -6.26 -0.77
N ASP A 71 -14.69 -6.52 0.38
CA ASP A 71 -16.02 -6.01 0.75
C ASP A 71 -16.06 -4.48 0.72
N TYR A 72 -15.06 -3.83 1.33
CA TYR A 72 -14.96 -2.36 1.28
C TYR A 72 -14.90 -1.84 -0.16
N PHE A 73 -13.99 -2.40 -0.98
CA PHE A 73 -13.84 -1.92 -2.35
C PHE A 73 -15.03 -2.27 -3.25
N THR A 74 -15.80 -3.32 -2.97
CA THR A 74 -17.06 -3.59 -3.67
C THR A 74 -18.01 -2.39 -3.57
N GLY A 75 -18.15 -1.81 -2.38
CA GLY A 75 -18.95 -0.60 -2.18
C GLY A 75 -18.29 0.66 -2.75
N PHE A 76 -16.99 0.84 -2.50
CA PHE A 76 -16.26 2.04 -2.94
C PHE A 76 -16.23 2.20 -4.45
N LEU A 77 -16.01 1.10 -5.20
CA LEU A 77 -15.92 1.11 -6.65
C LEU A 77 -17.27 1.33 -7.34
N ALA A 78 -18.39 1.11 -6.64
CA ALA A 78 -19.72 1.40 -7.18
C ALA A 78 -19.89 2.89 -7.56
N GLY A 79 -19.16 3.78 -6.89
CA GLY A 79 -19.13 5.21 -7.21
C GLY A 79 -18.16 5.61 -8.34
N GLU A 80 -17.45 4.67 -8.94
CA GLU A 80 -16.47 4.91 -10.00
C GLU A 80 -15.43 5.98 -9.60
N PRO A 81 -14.68 5.76 -8.48
CA PRO A 81 -13.73 6.75 -7.98
C PRO A 81 -12.51 6.88 -8.88
N GLN A 82 -12.04 8.12 -9.03
CA GLN A 82 -10.75 8.45 -9.63
C GLN A 82 -9.92 9.20 -8.58
N GLY A 83 -8.75 8.67 -8.26
CA GLY A 83 -7.84 9.27 -7.30
C GLY A 83 -6.86 10.25 -7.94
N GLN A 84 -6.50 11.28 -7.18
CA GLN A 84 -5.46 12.24 -7.54
C GLN A 84 -4.63 12.56 -6.31
N ILE A 85 -3.31 12.42 -6.41
CA ILE A 85 -2.37 12.87 -5.38
C ILE A 85 -2.32 14.40 -5.39
N ASN A 86 -2.53 15.01 -4.23
CA ASN A 86 -2.38 16.46 -4.02
C ASN A 86 -1.04 16.80 -3.37
N SER A 87 -0.60 16.00 -2.38
CA SER A 87 0.73 16.11 -1.77
C SER A 87 1.27 14.73 -1.45
N ARG A 88 2.61 14.60 -1.43
CA ARG A 88 3.24 13.30 -1.21
C ARG A 88 4.61 13.45 -0.58
N THR A 89 4.86 12.67 0.46
CA THR A 89 6.18 12.42 1.04
C THR A 89 6.46 10.93 0.94
N ILE A 90 7.62 10.57 0.40
CA ILE A 90 8.05 9.18 0.23
C ILE A 90 9.32 8.93 1.03
N GLN A 91 9.36 7.81 1.75
CA GLN A 91 10.54 7.30 2.42
C GLN A 91 10.77 5.86 1.99
N VAL A 92 12.03 5.53 1.69
CA VAL A 92 12.43 4.19 1.25
C VAL A 92 13.42 3.61 2.26
N SER A 93 13.21 2.37 2.66
CA SER A 93 14.12 1.58 3.48
C SER A 93 14.31 0.19 2.86
N CYS A 94 15.01 -0.72 3.53
CA CYS A 94 15.25 -2.06 3.00
C CYS A 94 13.95 -2.86 2.92
N ASN A 95 13.55 -3.25 1.71
CA ASN A 95 12.32 -4.02 1.43
C ASN A 95 11.03 -3.38 1.94
N GLU A 96 11.05 -2.07 2.21
CA GLU A 96 9.91 -1.32 2.68
C GLU A 96 9.94 0.11 2.13
N ALA A 97 8.78 0.66 1.83
CA ALA A 97 8.61 2.06 1.45
C ALA A 97 7.32 2.62 2.02
N MET A 98 7.32 3.90 2.34
CA MET A 98 6.14 4.63 2.78
C MET A 98 5.86 5.78 1.82
N SER A 99 4.58 5.96 1.49
CA SER A 99 4.08 7.15 0.81
C SER A 99 2.93 7.72 1.63
N ALA A 100 3.02 8.97 2.03
CA ALA A 100 2.00 9.63 2.83
C ALA A 100 1.76 11.06 2.33
N GLY A 101 0.53 11.53 2.47
CA GLY A 101 0.14 12.87 2.05
C GLY A 101 -1.36 13.06 1.97
N THR A 102 -1.78 13.82 0.98
CA THR A 102 -3.19 14.08 0.72
C THR A 102 -3.55 13.69 -0.70
N TYR A 103 -4.78 13.21 -0.88
CA TYR A 103 -5.33 12.89 -2.19
C TYR A 103 -6.83 13.25 -2.24
N SER A 104 -7.35 13.27 -3.43
CA SER A 104 -8.77 13.52 -3.67
C SER A 104 -9.34 12.40 -4.53
N PHE A 105 -10.60 12.06 -4.28
CA PHE A 105 -11.36 11.17 -5.15
C PHE A 105 -12.50 11.97 -5.79
N ARG A 106 -12.64 11.79 -7.10
CA ARG A 106 -13.81 12.24 -7.84
C ARG A 106 -14.66 11.02 -8.19
N PHE A 107 -15.95 11.10 -7.90
CA PHE A 107 -16.92 10.05 -8.20
C PHE A 107 -17.72 10.37 -9.45
N ALA A 108 -18.40 9.36 -10.02
CA ALA A 108 -19.16 9.53 -11.28
C ALA A 108 -20.27 10.59 -11.22
N ASP A 109 -20.86 10.80 -10.04
CA ASP A 109 -21.87 11.86 -9.81
C ASP A 109 -21.27 13.27 -9.69
N GLY A 110 -19.96 13.40 -9.78
CA GLY A 110 -19.22 14.66 -9.74
C GLY A 110 -18.82 15.13 -8.35
N HIS A 111 -19.27 14.50 -7.25
CA HIS A 111 -18.80 14.89 -5.94
C HIS A 111 -17.35 14.48 -5.71
N GLN A 112 -16.66 15.20 -4.83
CA GLN A 112 -15.26 14.94 -4.48
C GLN A 112 -15.12 14.70 -2.98
N VAL A 113 -14.16 13.83 -2.65
CA VAL A 113 -13.74 13.57 -1.27
C VAL A 113 -12.26 13.88 -1.16
N LYS A 114 -11.89 14.72 -0.18
CA LYS A 114 -10.48 15.01 0.16
C LYS A 114 -10.09 14.22 1.39
N ALA A 115 -8.96 13.54 1.32
CA ALA A 115 -8.49 12.69 2.40
C ALA A 115 -6.96 12.79 2.59
N ARG A 116 -6.52 12.38 3.77
CA ARG A 116 -5.12 12.10 4.09
C ARG A 116 -4.89 10.62 3.95
N TYR A 117 -3.70 10.24 3.52
CA TYR A 117 -3.37 8.83 3.34
C TYR A 117 -1.97 8.49 3.82
N THR A 118 -1.79 7.24 4.16
CA THR A 118 -0.50 6.57 4.30
C THR A 118 -0.58 5.20 3.64
N PHE A 119 0.33 4.94 2.70
CA PHE A 119 0.61 3.60 2.20
C PHE A 119 1.94 3.13 2.77
N VAL A 120 1.99 1.95 3.33
CA VAL A 120 3.21 1.22 3.61
C VAL A 120 3.29 0.04 2.66
N TYR A 121 4.35 0.02 1.85
CA TYR A 121 4.63 -1.05 0.90
C TYR A 121 5.74 -1.92 1.43
N VAL A 122 5.63 -3.21 1.22
CA VAL A 122 6.67 -4.20 1.54
C VAL A 122 7.00 -5.03 0.31
N PHE A 123 8.27 -5.37 0.15
CA PHE A 123 8.70 -6.32 -0.86
C PHE A 123 8.67 -7.72 -0.24
N SER A 124 7.80 -8.56 -0.77
CA SER A 124 7.59 -9.93 -0.32
C SER A 124 7.09 -10.78 -1.49
N ASP A 125 7.52 -12.02 -1.55
CA ASP A 125 7.13 -12.97 -2.61
C ASP A 125 7.43 -12.43 -4.04
N GLY A 126 8.57 -11.73 -4.19
CA GLY A 126 9.03 -11.23 -5.47
C GLY A 126 8.31 -9.97 -5.98
N ARG A 127 7.49 -9.30 -5.17
CA ARG A 127 6.75 -8.10 -5.56
C ARG A 127 6.55 -7.12 -4.42
N TRP A 128 6.33 -5.84 -4.75
CA TRP A 128 5.89 -4.82 -3.82
C TRP A 128 4.39 -4.92 -3.59
N GLN A 129 3.98 -4.97 -2.31
CA GLN A 129 2.59 -5.12 -1.89
C GLN A 129 2.23 -4.04 -0.86
N ILE A 130 0.98 -3.65 -0.81
CA ILE A 130 0.47 -2.77 0.24
C ILE A 130 0.29 -3.60 1.51
N GLN A 131 1.05 -3.29 2.56
CA GLN A 131 0.90 -3.90 3.87
C GLN A 131 -0.02 -3.09 4.77
N HIS A 132 0.02 -1.76 4.65
CA HIS A 132 -0.86 -0.87 5.40
C HIS A 132 -1.34 0.26 4.52
N HIS A 133 -2.62 0.55 4.61
CA HIS A 133 -3.24 1.69 3.97
C HIS A 133 -4.21 2.35 4.96
N HIS A 134 -3.87 3.54 5.42
CA HIS A 134 -4.75 4.37 6.22
C HIS A 134 -5.20 5.56 5.38
N SER A 135 -6.51 5.80 5.37
CA SER A 135 -7.12 6.93 4.71
C SER A 135 -8.17 7.55 5.62
N SER A 136 -8.14 8.86 5.77
CA SER A 136 -9.08 9.59 6.62
C SER A 136 -9.47 10.91 5.97
N LEU A 137 -10.70 11.33 6.15
CA LEU A 137 -11.20 12.61 5.65
C LEU A 137 -10.36 13.77 6.21
N VAL A 138 -10.10 14.77 5.36
CA VAL A 138 -9.50 16.03 5.82
C VAL A 138 -10.54 16.75 6.67
N PRO A 139 -10.22 17.13 7.93
CA PRO A 139 -11.15 17.87 8.79
C PRO A 139 -11.53 19.20 8.13
N ASN A 140 -12.81 19.51 8.14
CA ASN A 140 -13.36 20.79 7.64
C ASN A 140 -13.02 21.10 6.17
N ALA A 141 -12.85 20.08 5.37
CA ALA A 141 -12.60 20.23 3.93
C ALA A 141 -13.91 20.34 3.14
#